data_8291659401b516e069a23b691f3e7aaa
#
_entry.id   8291659401b516e069a23b691f3e7aaa
#
_cell.length_a   1.000
_cell.length_b   1.000
_cell.length_c   1.000
_cell.angle_alpha   90.00
_cell.angle_beta   90.00
_cell.angle_gamma   90.00
#
_symmetry.space_group_name_H-M   'P 1'
#
loop_
_entity.id
_entity.type
_entity.pdbx_description
1 polymer ?
#
loop_
_entity_poly.entity_id
_entity_poly.type
_entity_poly.pdbx_seq_one_letter_code
_entity_poly.pdbx_strand_id
1 'polypeptide(L)'
;MSRHIRPISESGFLHVITRGIGKQLLFEEREDYLFYLSRLEKFSKETKVVICAYCLMENHVHLLLLDQNRQTAVLMKKLGVSYAHYFNKKYERTGHLFQDRYLSEVVDTNAYLLKVFRYILNNPKKAGICPAEQYEWSSFQAYDGLSRFVRTECLEKLIGSRENYERFITEDNNDKCMEDETVRRDDQWALQVIHRRLHDKSGTILQAYGKQERNEVLRELKKEGLTIRQLERLTGINRGVIQRA
;
A
#
# COMPACT_ATOMS: atom_id res chain seq x y z
N MET A 1 -11.27 -16.92 -5.49
CA MET A 1 -11.62 -15.68 -4.75
C MET A 1 -12.18 -14.68 -5.71
N SER A 2 -13.34 -14.08 -5.41
CA SER A 2 -13.91 -13.00 -6.22
C SER A 2 -12.91 -11.84 -6.22
N ARG A 3 -12.52 -11.39 -7.42
CA ARG A 3 -11.65 -10.22 -7.57
C ARG A 3 -12.51 -8.98 -7.36
N HIS A 4 -12.31 -8.26 -6.27
CA HIS A 4 -12.97 -6.97 -6.12
C HIS A 4 -12.57 -6.06 -7.28
N ILE A 5 -13.60 -5.50 -7.93
CA ILE A 5 -13.40 -4.46 -8.95
C ILE A 5 -12.81 -3.25 -8.24
N ARG A 6 -11.74 -2.68 -8.82
CA ARG A 6 -11.16 -1.46 -8.25
C ARG A 6 -12.11 -0.29 -8.43
N PRO A 7 -12.22 0.59 -7.42
CA PRO A 7 -13.02 1.79 -7.54
C PRO A 7 -12.47 2.66 -8.69
N ILE A 8 -13.37 3.31 -9.40
CA ILE A 8 -13.05 4.26 -10.47
C ILE A 8 -13.07 5.64 -9.84
N SER A 9 -11.99 6.41 -9.99
CA SER A 9 -11.93 7.80 -9.57
C SER A 9 -12.66 8.70 -10.57
N GLU A 10 -13.49 9.59 -10.09
CA GLU A 10 -14.14 10.62 -10.89
C GLU A 10 -13.17 11.77 -11.19
N SER A 11 -12.32 12.13 -10.25
CA SER A 11 -11.26 13.12 -10.42
C SER A 11 -10.10 12.63 -11.29
N GLY A 12 -9.94 11.31 -11.43
CA GLY A 12 -8.81 10.64 -12.03
C GLY A 12 -7.63 10.45 -11.06
N PHE A 13 -7.64 11.03 -9.85
CA PHE A 13 -6.56 10.84 -8.89
C PHE A 13 -6.67 9.51 -8.16
N LEU A 14 -5.55 8.82 -8.04
CA LEU A 14 -5.42 7.54 -7.36
C LEU A 14 -4.16 7.53 -6.48
N HIS A 15 -4.32 7.12 -5.23
CA HIS A 15 -3.21 6.71 -4.39
C HIS A 15 -2.95 5.22 -4.61
N VAL A 16 -1.73 4.86 -4.99
CA VAL A 16 -1.34 3.49 -5.32
C VAL A 16 -0.20 3.03 -4.42
N ILE A 17 -0.31 1.82 -3.89
CA ILE A 17 0.71 1.20 -3.04
C ILE A 17 1.10 -0.17 -3.59
N THR A 18 2.40 -0.45 -3.66
CA THR A 18 2.94 -1.79 -3.91
C THR A 18 3.89 -2.20 -2.79
N ARG A 19 3.93 -3.48 -2.44
CA ARG A 19 4.74 -3.99 -1.33
C ARG A 19 5.48 -5.26 -1.71
N GLY A 20 6.68 -5.43 -1.14
CA GLY A 20 7.41 -6.68 -1.19
C GLY A 20 6.71 -7.80 -0.42
N ILE A 21 6.80 -9.03 -0.92
CA ILE A 21 6.23 -10.21 -0.26
C ILE A 21 6.87 -10.40 1.12
N GLY A 22 6.05 -10.65 2.16
CA GLY A 22 6.55 -10.87 3.51
C GLY A 22 7.40 -9.73 4.09
N LYS A 23 7.19 -8.48 3.67
CA LYS A 23 7.99 -7.29 4.00
C LYS A 23 9.41 -7.29 3.40
N GLN A 24 9.66 -8.14 2.41
CA GLN A 24 10.93 -8.16 1.72
C GLN A 24 11.29 -6.80 1.15
N LEU A 25 12.57 -6.48 1.17
CA LEU A 25 13.11 -5.29 0.52
C LEU A 25 12.82 -5.34 -0.98
N LEU A 26 12.36 -4.24 -1.51
CA LEU A 26 12.23 -3.98 -2.93
C LEU A 26 13.48 -3.29 -3.48
N PHE A 27 14.21 -2.60 -2.61
CA PHE A 27 15.41 -1.86 -2.97
C PHE A 27 16.51 -2.20 -1.97
N GLU A 28 17.61 -2.76 -2.43
CA GLU A 28 18.78 -3.09 -1.61
C GLU A 28 19.93 -2.12 -1.89
N GLU A 29 20.04 -1.65 -3.13
CA GLU A 29 21.10 -0.75 -3.58
C GLU A 29 20.52 0.47 -4.31
N ARG A 30 21.34 1.51 -4.44
CA ARG A 30 20.99 2.76 -5.16
C ARG A 30 20.50 2.49 -6.59
N GLU A 31 21.12 1.55 -7.29
CA GLU A 31 20.80 1.16 -8.66
C GLU A 31 19.35 0.64 -8.80
N ASP A 32 18.83 0.01 -7.76
CA ASP A 32 17.46 -0.52 -7.75
C ASP A 32 16.43 0.60 -7.80
N TYR A 33 16.64 1.64 -6.99
CA TYR A 33 15.81 2.86 -7.00
C TYR A 33 15.86 3.55 -8.37
N LEU A 34 17.06 3.74 -8.91
CA LEU A 34 17.25 4.37 -10.21
C LEU A 34 16.59 3.57 -11.34
N PHE A 35 16.72 2.24 -11.29
CA PHE A 35 16.06 1.37 -12.27
C PHE A 35 14.54 1.50 -12.16
N TYR A 36 13.98 1.43 -10.95
CA TYR A 36 12.55 1.58 -10.74
C TYR A 36 12.03 2.91 -11.27
N LEU A 37 12.68 4.03 -10.93
CA LEU A 37 12.32 5.37 -11.41
C LEU A 37 12.40 5.48 -12.93
N SER A 38 13.43 4.91 -13.55
CA SER A 38 13.56 4.91 -15.01
C SER A 38 12.40 4.17 -15.71
N ARG A 39 11.93 3.07 -15.10
CA ARG A 39 10.77 2.30 -15.60
C ARG A 39 9.46 3.03 -15.34
N LEU A 40 9.32 3.65 -14.17
CA LEU A 40 8.17 4.48 -13.84
C LEU A 40 8.02 5.63 -14.84
N GLU A 41 9.08 6.37 -15.12
CA GLU A 41 9.10 7.43 -16.13
C GLU A 41 8.73 6.90 -17.52
N LYS A 42 9.38 5.82 -17.97
CA LYS A 42 9.11 5.22 -19.29
C LYS A 42 7.64 4.82 -19.43
N PHE A 43 7.12 4.05 -18.48
CA PHE A 43 5.77 3.51 -18.60
C PHE A 43 4.68 4.53 -18.32
N SER A 44 4.95 5.57 -17.51
CA SER A 44 4.03 6.71 -17.36
C SER A 44 3.81 7.43 -18.68
N LYS A 45 4.89 7.67 -19.44
CA LYS A 45 4.81 8.27 -20.79
C LYS A 45 4.03 7.39 -21.77
N GLU A 46 4.30 6.08 -21.79
CA GLU A 46 3.63 5.12 -22.66
C GLU A 46 2.12 5.01 -22.39
N THR A 47 1.73 5.04 -21.12
CA THR A 47 0.33 4.90 -20.69
C THR A 47 -0.41 6.22 -20.56
N LYS A 48 0.30 7.35 -20.65
CA LYS A 48 -0.21 8.71 -20.38
C LYS A 48 -0.79 8.88 -18.99
N VAL A 49 -0.36 8.07 -18.02
CA VAL A 49 -0.66 8.24 -16.60
C VAL A 49 0.33 9.26 -16.04
N VAL A 50 -0.19 10.30 -15.42
CA VAL A 50 0.64 11.37 -14.83
C VAL A 50 1.05 10.97 -13.42
N ILE A 51 2.33 11.12 -13.11
CA ILE A 51 2.86 10.91 -11.77
C ILE A 51 2.86 12.26 -11.06
N CYS A 52 2.06 12.41 -10.00
CA CYS A 52 1.96 13.64 -9.21
C CYS A 52 2.88 13.63 -7.98
N ALA A 53 3.07 12.46 -7.39
CA ALA A 53 4.05 12.26 -6.31
C ALA A 53 4.48 10.79 -6.24
N TYR A 54 5.65 10.56 -5.64
CA TYR A 54 6.10 9.22 -5.26
C TYR A 54 6.94 9.26 -3.98
N CYS A 55 6.99 8.11 -3.31
CA CYS A 55 7.96 7.80 -2.26
C CYS A 55 8.32 6.31 -2.35
N LEU A 56 9.60 6.01 -2.60
CA LEU A 56 10.13 4.66 -2.69
C LEU A 56 10.75 4.29 -1.33
N MET A 57 9.99 3.57 -0.51
CA MET A 57 10.48 3.03 0.75
C MET A 57 11.15 1.67 0.50
N GLU A 58 12.06 1.24 1.37
CA GLU A 58 12.83 0.01 1.19
C GLU A 58 11.99 -1.22 0.78
N ASN A 59 10.79 -1.38 1.33
CA ASN A 59 9.95 -2.57 1.11
C ASN A 59 8.56 -2.27 0.52
N HIS A 60 8.26 -1.02 0.20
CA HIS A 60 7.01 -0.61 -0.44
C HIS A 60 7.17 0.71 -1.18
N VAL A 61 6.22 0.99 -2.07
CA VAL A 61 6.20 2.20 -2.88
C VAL A 61 4.84 2.85 -2.80
N HIS A 62 4.82 4.15 -2.62
CA HIS A 62 3.64 5.01 -2.74
C HIS A 62 3.72 5.83 -4.01
N LEU A 63 2.61 5.92 -4.75
CA LEU A 63 2.44 6.76 -5.92
C LEU A 63 1.14 7.54 -5.82
N LEU A 64 1.18 8.83 -6.11
CA LEU A 64 -0.01 9.64 -6.42
C LEU A 64 -0.07 9.78 -7.93
N LEU A 65 -1.11 9.25 -8.53
CA LEU A 65 -1.31 9.21 -9.98
C LEU A 65 -2.51 10.05 -10.38
N LEU A 66 -2.43 10.70 -11.55
CA LEU A 66 -3.60 11.22 -12.26
C LEU A 66 -3.79 10.41 -13.54
N ASP A 67 -4.88 9.66 -13.62
CA ASP A 67 -5.20 8.73 -14.70
C ASP A 67 -6.60 9.00 -15.26
N GLN A 68 -6.68 9.86 -16.25
CA GLN A 68 -7.92 10.17 -16.96
C GLN A 68 -8.33 9.08 -17.97
N ASN A 69 -7.42 8.17 -18.32
CA ASN A 69 -7.61 7.18 -19.37
C ASN A 69 -7.78 5.75 -18.84
N ARG A 70 -7.86 5.55 -17.53
CA ARG A 70 -7.98 4.23 -16.87
C ARG A 70 -6.84 3.27 -17.22
N GLN A 71 -5.62 3.78 -17.34
CA GLN A 71 -4.42 3.03 -17.71
C GLN A 71 -3.56 2.62 -16.52
N THR A 72 -3.93 2.98 -15.29
CA THR A 72 -3.16 2.62 -14.08
C THR A 72 -2.87 1.12 -13.97
N ALA A 73 -3.83 0.26 -14.34
CA ALA A 73 -3.62 -1.19 -14.32
C ALA A 73 -2.55 -1.65 -15.31
N VAL A 74 -2.48 -1.01 -16.48
CA VAL A 74 -1.46 -1.28 -17.51
C VAL A 74 -0.10 -0.78 -17.06
N LEU A 75 -0.03 0.44 -16.54
CA LEU A 75 1.18 1.02 -15.96
C LEU A 75 1.76 0.10 -14.89
N MET A 76 0.95 -0.24 -13.89
CA MET A 76 1.40 -1.03 -12.73
C MET A 76 1.78 -2.46 -13.11
N LYS A 77 1.12 -3.06 -14.10
CA LYS A 77 1.52 -4.37 -14.65
C LYS A 77 2.89 -4.30 -15.33
N LYS A 78 3.10 -3.33 -16.23
CA LYS A 78 4.39 -3.15 -16.93
C LYS A 78 5.52 -2.91 -15.94
N LEU A 79 5.30 -2.00 -14.98
CA LEU A 79 6.28 -1.63 -13.95
C LEU A 79 6.63 -2.84 -13.08
N GLY A 80 5.61 -3.51 -12.53
CA GLY A 80 5.80 -4.66 -11.64
C GLY A 80 6.52 -5.81 -12.32
N VAL A 81 6.15 -6.17 -13.56
CA VAL A 81 6.81 -7.25 -14.32
C VAL A 81 8.25 -6.89 -14.64
N SER A 82 8.50 -5.66 -15.16
CA SER A 82 9.84 -5.21 -15.51
C SER A 82 10.77 -5.17 -14.29
N TYR A 83 10.27 -4.65 -13.16
CA TYR A 83 11.06 -4.53 -11.95
C TYR A 83 11.32 -5.89 -11.30
N ALA A 84 10.32 -6.76 -11.18
CA ALA A 84 10.49 -8.10 -10.64
C ALA A 84 11.50 -8.95 -11.45
N HIS A 85 11.46 -8.82 -12.79
CA HIS A 85 12.46 -9.49 -13.64
C HIS A 85 13.89 -8.99 -13.38
N TYR A 86 14.06 -7.66 -13.32
CA TYR A 86 15.36 -7.04 -13.01
C TYR A 86 15.88 -7.50 -11.64
N PHE A 87 15.05 -7.36 -10.59
CA PHE A 87 15.41 -7.68 -9.22
C PHE A 87 15.77 -9.16 -9.06
N ASN A 88 14.91 -10.06 -9.57
CA ASN A 88 15.17 -11.51 -9.48
C ASN A 88 16.43 -11.92 -10.23
N LYS A 89 16.71 -11.29 -11.40
CA LYS A 89 17.94 -11.56 -12.15
C LYS A 89 19.18 -11.05 -11.40
N LYS A 90 19.12 -9.82 -10.85
CA LYS A 90 20.25 -9.19 -10.14
C LYS A 90 20.64 -9.96 -8.87
N TYR A 91 19.62 -10.42 -8.12
CA TYR A 91 19.80 -11.08 -6.82
C TYR A 91 19.65 -12.61 -6.89
N GLU A 92 19.72 -13.19 -8.09
CA GLU A 92 19.63 -14.65 -8.34
C GLU A 92 18.44 -15.31 -7.62
N ARG A 93 17.27 -14.63 -7.66
CA ARG A 93 16.07 -15.07 -6.96
C ARG A 93 15.03 -15.66 -7.89
N THR A 94 14.19 -16.52 -7.32
CA THR A 94 13.00 -17.09 -7.98
C THR A 94 11.73 -16.73 -7.21
N GLY A 95 10.59 -16.73 -7.91
CA GLY A 95 9.28 -16.48 -7.31
C GLY A 95 8.82 -15.02 -7.34
N HIS A 96 7.77 -14.75 -6.59
CA HIS A 96 7.13 -13.43 -6.58
C HIS A 96 7.95 -12.43 -5.75
N LEU A 97 8.16 -11.24 -6.30
CA LEU A 97 8.77 -10.11 -5.59
C LEU A 97 7.70 -9.34 -4.80
N PHE A 98 6.56 -9.07 -5.42
CA PHE A 98 5.47 -8.32 -4.81
C PHE A 98 4.47 -9.23 -4.10
N GLN A 99 3.96 -8.77 -2.96
CA GLN A 99 3.05 -9.53 -2.09
C GLN A 99 1.73 -9.89 -2.79
N ASP A 100 1.17 -8.95 -3.55
CA ASP A 100 -0.08 -9.08 -4.30
C ASP A 100 -0.07 -8.04 -5.43
N ARG A 101 -1.22 -7.87 -6.08
CA ARG A 101 -1.44 -6.72 -6.94
C ARG A 101 -1.34 -5.43 -6.12
N TYR A 102 -1.03 -4.32 -6.79
CA TYR A 102 -1.05 -3.01 -6.13
C TYR A 102 -2.41 -2.74 -5.46
N LEU A 103 -2.39 -2.06 -4.33
CA LEU A 103 -3.57 -1.45 -3.71
C LEU A 103 -3.83 -0.10 -4.38
N SER A 104 -5.08 0.32 -4.46
CA SER A 104 -5.43 1.64 -4.97
C SER A 104 -6.62 2.21 -4.22
N GLU A 105 -6.55 3.50 -3.95
CA GLU A 105 -7.55 4.31 -3.28
C GLU A 105 -7.89 5.50 -4.16
N VAL A 106 -9.17 5.84 -4.21
CA VAL A 106 -9.70 6.98 -4.97
C VAL A 106 -9.49 8.27 -4.18
N VAL A 107 -9.07 9.33 -4.87
CA VAL A 107 -8.78 10.64 -4.28
C VAL A 107 -9.64 11.70 -4.99
N ASP A 108 -10.91 11.84 -4.59
CA ASP A 108 -11.90 12.63 -5.33
C ASP A 108 -12.13 14.05 -4.80
N THR A 109 -11.45 14.46 -3.72
CA THR A 109 -11.56 15.83 -3.20
C THR A 109 -10.20 16.51 -3.07
N ASN A 110 -10.14 17.83 -3.24
CA ASN A 110 -8.90 18.59 -3.08
C ASN A 110 -8.32 18.48 -1.66
N ALA A 111 -9.17 18.46 -0.64
CA ALA A 111 -8.71 18.27 0.74
C ALA A 111 -8.03 16.91 0.94
N TYR A 112 -8.62 15.85 0.36
CA TYR A 112 -8.04 14.51 0.43
C TYR A 112 -6.80 14.38 -0.46
N LEU A 113 -6.77 15.04 -1.62
CA LEU A 113 -5.60 15.11 -2.50
C LEU A 113 -4.39 15.70 -1.77
N LEU A 114 -4.57 16.83 -1.09
CA LEU A 114 -3.50 17.45 -0.29
C LEU A 114 -3.05 16.54 0.87
N LYS A 115 -4.01 15.91 1.54
CA LYS A 115 -3.70 14.95 2.62
C LYS A 115 -2.87 13.77 2.11
N VAL A 116 -3.27 13.12 1.02
CA VAL A 116 -2.56 11.99 0.42
C VAL A 116 -1.17 12.43 -0.07
N PHE A 117 -1.08 13.58 -0.69
CA PHE A 117 0.20 14.14 -1.16
C PHE A 117 1.19 14.32 -0.01
N ARG A 118 0.77 15.01 1.07
CA ARG A 118 1.59 15.19 2.27
C ARG A 118 1.93 13.86 2.94
N TYR A 119 0.95 12.94 3.02
CA TYR A 119 1.16 11.60 3.54
C TYR A 119 2.27 10.86 2.81
N ILE A 120 2.25 10.85 1.47
CA ILE A 120 3.24 10.15 0.65
C ILE A 120 4.64 10.69 0.91
N LEU A 121 4.81 12.01 0.94
CA LEU A 121 6.12 12.63 1.12
C LEU A 121 6.65 12.51 2.57
N ASN A 122 5.77 12.37 3.56
CA ASN A 122 6.15 12.18 4.96
C ASN A 122 6.34 10.71 5.37
N ASN A 123 6.24 9.76 4.45
CA ASN A 123 6.48 8.34 4.78
C ASN A 123 7.85 8.08 5.44
N PRO A 124 8.98 8.69 4.97
CA PRO A 124 10.27 8.52 5.62
C PRO A 124 10.29 9.05 7.06
N LYS A 125 9.71 10.22 7.33
CA LYS A 125 9.58 10.81 8.68
C LYS A 125 8.75 9.90 9.59
N LYS A 126 7.61 9.38 9.11
CA LYS A 126 6.75 8.45 9.84
C LYS A 126 7.44 7.12 10.15
N ALA A 127 8.29 6.65 9.25
CA ALA A 127 9.10 5.45 9.45
C ALA A 127 10.34 5.68 10.35
N GLY A 128 10.59 6.91 10.80
CA GLY A 128 11.74 7.26 11.64
C GLY A 128 13.07 7.25 10.88
N ILE A 129 13.07 7.37 9.56
CA ILE A 129 14.27 7.31 8.72
C ILE A 129 14.95 8.68 8.67
N CYS A 130 14.27 9.68 8.14
CA CYS A 130 14.75 11.07 8.05
C CYS A 130 13.58 12.02 7.77
N PRO A 131 13.77 13.35 7.90
CA PRO A 131 12.81 14.36 7.43
C PRO A 131 12.50 14.20 5.94
N ALA A 132 11.29 14.60 5.53
CA ALA A 132 10.80 14.42 4.14
C ALA A 132 11.70 15.10 3.10
N GLU A 133 12.22 16.29 3.42
CA GLU A 133 13.08 17.10 2.55
C GLU A 133 14.47 16.48 2.33
N GLN A 134 14.90 15.57 3.22
CA GLN A 134 16.21 14.90 3.16
C GLN A 134 16.14 13.53 2.48
N TYR A 135 14.93 13.03 2.21
CA TYR A 135 14.78 11.70 1.64
C TYR A 135 14.93 11.71 0.12
N GLU A 136 16.05 11.17 -0.36
CA GLU A 136 16.42 11.18 -1.78
C GLU A 136 15.41 10.44 -2.67
N TRP A 137 14.75 9.39 -2.17
CA TRP A 137 13.89 8.51 -2.96
C TRP A 137 12.42 8.92 -2.93
N SER A 138 12.16 10.21 -2.75
CA SER A 138 10.83 10.81 -2.88
C SER A 138 10.80 11.91 -3.93
N SER A 139 9.59 12.30 -4.30
CA SER A 139 9.37 13.43 -5.22
C SER A 139 9.31 14.79 -4.49
N PHE A 140 9.83 14.92 -3.27
CA PHE A 140 9.80 16.18 -2.53
C PHE A 140 10.41 17.32 -3.32
N GLN A 141 11.55 17.08 -3.98
CA GLN A 141 12.26 18.10 -4.79
C GLN A 141 11.62 18.35 -6.17
N ALA A 142 10.53 17.64 -6.49
CA ALA A 142 9.89 17.80 -7.81
C ALA A 142 8.94 19.00 -7.89
N TYR A 143 8.64 19.68 -6.77
CA TYR A 143 7.79 20.86 -6.75
C TYR A 143 8.41 21.99 -7.57
N ASP A 144 7.61 22.87 -8.13
CA ASP A 144 8.02 23.95 -9.06
C ASP A 144 8.66 23.43 -10.38
N GLY A 145 8.25 22.25 -10.85
CA GLY A 145 8.68 21.74 -12.15
C GLY A 145 10.14 21.25 -12.21
N LEU A 146 10.80 21.07 -11.07
CA LEU A 146 12.19 20.60 -10.99
C LEU A 146 12.38 19.14 -11.41
N SER A 147 11.29 18.39 -11.61
CA SER A 147 11.36 16.99 -12.07
C SER A 147 11.15 16.85 -13.55
N ARG A 148 11.80 15.84 -14.15
CA ARG A 148 11.64 15.50 -15.57
C ARG A 148 10.30 14.82 -15.90
N PHE A 149 9.68 14.12 -14.94
CA PHE A 149 8.49 13.31 -15.20
C PHE A 149 7.39 13.43 -14.16
N VAL A 150 7.67 14.00 -12.98
CA VAL A 150 6.65 14.31 -11.97
C VAL A 150 5.97 15.63 -12.33
N ARG A 151 4.68 15.69 -12.24
CA ARG A 151 3.85 16.85 -12.55
C ARG A 151 3.09 17.30 -11.33
N THR A 152 3.41 18.49 -10.86
CA THR A 152 2.88 19.08 -9.62
C THR A 152 1.92 20.23 -9.85
N GLU A 153 1.63 20.59 -11.09
CA GLU A 153 0.86 21.78 -11.46
C GLU A 153 -0.55 21.83 -10.82
N CYS A 154 -1.18 20.66 -10.61
CA CYS A 154 -2.46 20.59 -9.91
C CYS A 154 -2.34 20.87 -8.41
N LEU A 155 -1.20 20.51 -7.81
CA LEU A 155 -0.90 20.72 -6.40
C LEU A 155 -0.41 22.14 -6.15
N GLU A 156 0.38 22.70 -7.06
CA GLU A 156 0.87 24.08 -7.02
C GLU A 156 -0.28 25.10 -6.99
N LYS A 157 -1.34 24.85 -7.75
CA LYS A 157 -2.57 25.66 -7.71
C LYS A 157 -3.27 25.67 -6.36
N LEU A 158 -3.11 24.60 -5.56
CA LEU A 158 -3.75 24.45 -4.27
C LEU A 158 -2.86 24.92 -3.10
N ILE A 159 -1.56 24.76 -3.22
CA ILE A 159 -0.58 25.05 -2.16
C ILE A 159 0.05 26.43 -2.36
N GLY A 160 0.35 26.82 -3.61
CA GLY A 160 0.96 28.08 -3.98
C GLY A 160 2.49 28.01 -4.00
N SER A 161 3.17 28.93 -3.31
CA SER A 161 4.62 29.08 -3.39
C SER A 161 5.41 27.89 -2.82
N ARG A 162 6.69 27.80 -3.19
CA ARG A 162 7.64 26.81 -2.64
C ARG A 162 7.73 26.88 -1.11
N GLU A 163 7.71 28.07 -0.55
CA GLU A 163 7.73 28.25 0.92
C GLU A 163 6.49 27.67 1.60
N ASN A 164 5.30 27.90 1.02
CA ASN A 164 4.06 27.31 1.50
C ASN A 164 4.09 25.77 1.37
N TYR A 165 4.64 25.25 0.30
CA TYR A 165 4.81 23.83 0.08
C TYR A 165 5.68 23.20 1.16
N GLU A 166 6.87 23.74 1.40
CA GLU A 166 7.79 23.23 2.40
C GLU A 166 7.17 23.24 3.79
N ARG A 167 6.54 24.36 4.18
CA ARG A 167 5.80 24.45 5.43
C ARG A 167 4.69 23.42 5.52
N PHE A 168 3.87 23.29 4.48
CA PHE A 168 2.75 22.33 4.43
C PHE A 168 3.22 20.88 4.60
N ILE A 169 4.35 20.49 3.99
CA ILE A 169 4.86 19.12 4.10
C ILE A 169 5.52 18.88 5.46
N THR A 170 6.32 19.85 5.97
CA THR A 170 7.12 19.65 7.18
C THR A 170 6.34 19.83 8.48
N GLU A 171 5.18 20.54 8.42
CA GLU A 171 4.29 20.74 9.56
C GLU A 171 3.84 19.40 10.18
N ASP A 172 3.83 19.35 11.50
CA ASP A 172 3.38 18.15 12.20
C ASP A 172 1.90 17.86 11.93
N ASN A 173 1.61 16.63 11.62
CA ASN A 173 0.28 16.20 11.23
C ASN A 173 0.01 14.74 11.65
N ASN A 174 -1.29 14.40 11.72
CA ASN A 174 -1.78 13.05 11.99
C ASN A 174 -2.48 12.45 10.76
N ASP A 175 -1.97 12.73 9.57
CA ASP A 175 -2.56 12.22 8.33
C ASP A 175 -2.54 10.70 8.31
N LYS A 176 -3.73 10.13 8.08
CA LYS A 176 -3.92 8.69 7.87
C LYS A 176 -4.51 8.49 6.49
N CYS A 177 -3.96 7.55 5.74
CA CYS A 177 -4.44 7.12 4.44
C CYS A 177 -4.65 5.61 4.45
N MET A 178 -5.05 5.04 3.33
CA MET A 178 -5.39 3.61 3.15
C MET A 178 -4.44 2.64 3.88
N GLU A 179 -3.16 2.97 3.99
CA GLU A 179 -2.17 2.11 4.65
C GLU A 179 -2.38 2.01 6.17
N ASP A 180 -2.73 3.14 6.81
CA ASP A 180 -2.97 3.21 8.25
C ASP A 180 -4.35 2.64 8.60
N GLU A 181 -5.30 2.69 7.66
CA GLU A 181 -6.65 2.13 7.82
C GLU A 181 -6.67 0.62 7.64
N THR A 182 -5.74 0.06 6.88
CA THR A 182 -5.47 -1.37 6.90
C THR A 182 -4.68 -1.71 8.17
N VAL A 183 -5.34 -1.70 9.32
CA VAL A 183 -4.85 -2.47 10.47
C VAL A 183 -4.47 -3.82 9.90
N ARG A 184 -3.18 -4.16 9.93
CA ARG A 184 -2.72 -5.46 9.41
C ARG A 184 -3.43 -6.52 10.22
N ARG A 185 -4.45 -7.08 9.62
CA ARG A 185 -5.12 -8.28 10.11
C ARG A 185 -4.22 -9.48 9.81
N ASP A 186 -2.95 -9.37 10.25
CA ASP A 186 -1.98 -10.47 10.21
C ASP A 186 -2.32 -11.51 11.27
N ASP A 187 -1.52 -12.55 11.36
CA ASP A 187 -1.76 -13.62 12.33
C ASP A 187 -1.56 -13.17 13.77
N GLN A 188 -0.71 -12.18 14.01
CA GLN A 188 -0.54 -11.62 15.37
C GLN A 188 -1.80 -10.87 15.81
N TRP A 189 -2.35 -10.03 14.91
CA TRP A 189 -3.63 -9.39 15.14
C TRP A 189 -4.75 -10.45 15.32
N ALA A 190 -4.80 -11.46 14.44
CA ALA A 190 -5.81 -12.51 14.51
C ALA A 190 -5.72 -13.31 15.82
N LEU A 191 -4.52 -13.59 16.31
CA LEU A 191 -4.29 -14.23 17.64
C LEU A 191 -4.79 -13.33 18.77
N GLN A 192 -4.52 -12.03 18.75
CA GLN A 192 -5.03 -11.10 19.76
C GLN A 192 -6.56 -11.06 19.80
N VAL A 193 -7.21 -11.07 18.63
CA VAL A 193 -8.68 -11.14 18.53
C VAL A 193 -9.20 -12.46 19.09
N ILE A 194 -8.59 -13.59 18.71
CA ILE A 194 -8.95 -14.92 19.23
C ILE A 194 -8.77 -14.98 20.74
N HIS A 195 -7.63 -14.55 21.28
CA HIS A 195 -7.36 -14.53 22.72
C HIS A 195 -8.37 -13.69 23.49
N ARG A 196 -8.65 -12.47 23.00
CA ARG A 196 -9.69 -11.60 23.59
C ARG A 196 -11.05 -12.29 23.62
N ARG A 197 -11.43 -12.96 22.53
CA ARG A 197 -12.73 -13.62 22.40
C ARG A 197 -12.84 -14.88 23.24
N LEU A 198 -11.75 -15.61 23.42
CA LEU A 198 -11.67 -16.85 24.15
C LEU A 198 -11.12 -16.69 25.59
N HIS A 199 -11.09 -15.46 26.12
CA HIS A 199 -10.57 -15.14 27.45
C HIS A 199 -9.16 -15.72 27.67
N ASP A 200 -8.23 -15.32 26.79
CA ASP A 200 -6.81 -15.71 26.79
C ASP A 200 -6.52 -17.20 26.52
N LYS A 201 -7.52 -17.96 26.10
CA LYS A 201 -7.32 -19.34 25.66
C LYS A 201 -6.83 -19.42 24.21
N SER A 202 -6.06 -20.45 23.87
CA SER A 202 -5.64 -20.74 22.52
C SER A 202 -6.83 -21.01 21.60
N GLY A 203 -6.74 -20.56 20.33
CA GLY A 203 -7.76 -20.85 19.31
C GLY A 203 -8.05 -22.33 19.10
N THR A 204 -7.10 -23.20 19.40
CA THR A 204 -7.25 -24.66 19.30
C THR A 204 -8.30 -25.24 20.27
N ILE A 205 -8.65 -24.52 21.33
CA ILE A 205 -9.70 -24.95 22.26
C ILE A 205 -11.06 -25.10 21.57
N LEU A 206 -11.28 -24.39 20.45
CA LEU A 206 -12.50 -24.50 19.67
C LEU A 206 -12.73 -25.89 19.07
N GLN A 207 -11.70 -26.74 19.01
CA GLN A 207 -11.84 -28.13 18.59
C GLN A 207 -12.58 -28.97 19.60
N ALA A 208 -12.53 -28.58 20.89
CA ALA A 208 -13.23 -29.25 21.99
C ALA A 208 -14.67 -28.75 22.21
N TYR A 209 -15.05 -27.64 21.55
CA TYR A 209 -16.40 -27.07 21.70
C TYR A 209 -17.45 -27.88 20.95
N GLY A 210 -18.69 -27.89 21.50
CA GLY A 210 -19.85 -28.42 20.80
C GLY A 210 -20.08 -27.72 19.46
N LYS A 211 -20.69 -28.42 18.50
CA LYS A 211 -20.88 -27.91 17.12
C LYS A 211 -21.55 -26.54 17.08
N GLN A 212 -22.57 -26.30 17.88
CA GLN A 212 -23.30 -25.01 17.89
C GLN A 212 -22.42 -23.87 18.41
N GLU A 213 -21.87 -24.05 19.61
CA GLU A 213 -21.01 -23.07 20.26
C GLU A 213 -19.79 -22.72 19.41
N ARG A 214 -19.10 -23.73 18.90
CA ARG A 214 -17.97 -23.53 17.97
C ARG A 214 -18.35 -22.70 16.75
N ASN A 215 -19.47 -23.02 16.11
CA ASN A 215 -19.91 -22.31 14.92
C ASN A 215 -20.32 -20.86 15.22
N GLU A 216 -20.86 -20.59 16.40
CA GLU A 216 -21.19 -19.25 16.88
C GLU A 216 -19.91 -18.41 17.01
N VAL A 217 -18.92 -18.92 17.72
CA VAL A 217 -17.62 -18.24 17.88
C VAL A 217 -16.94 -18.03 16.52
N LEU A 218 -16.96 -19.01 15.63
CA LEU A 218 -16.38 -18.86 14.28
C LEU A 218 -17.08 -17.77 13.44
N ARG A 219 -18.43 -17.62 13.57
CA ARG A 219 -19.17 -16.54 12.91
C ARG A 219 -18.76 -15.17 13.45
N GLU A 220 -18.62 -15.05 14.76
CA GLU A 220 -18.22 -13.80 15.39
C GLU A 220 -16.79 -13.41 15.00
N LEU A 221 -15.84 -14.34 15.04
CA LEU A 221 -14.48 -14.10 14.57
C LEU A 221 -14.42 -13.70 13.08
N LYS A 222 -15.30 -14.28 12.24
CA LYS A 222 -15.44 -13.84 10.85
C LYS A 222 -16.00 -12.42 10.73
N LYS A 223 -16.98 -12.04 11.57
CA LYS A 223 -17.52 -10.66 11.63
C LYS A 223 -16.48 -9.65 12.09
N GLU A 224 -15.58 -10.01 12.99
CA GLU A 224 -14.45 -9.20 13.41
C GLU A 224 -13.38 -9.08 12.32
N GLY A 225 -13.51 -9.87 11.24
CA GLY A 225 -12.70 -9.75 10.03
C GLY A 225 -11.56 -10.75 9.90
N LEU A 226 -11.55 -11.82 10.69
CA LEU A 226 -10.60 -12.92 10.48
C LEU A 226 -10.94 -13.66 9.18
N THR A 227 -9.92 -13.96 8.41
CA THR A 227 -10.07 -14.74 7.18
C THR A 227 -10.24 -16.24 7.51
N ILE A 228 -10.91 -16.98 6.63
CA ILE A 228 -11.06 -18.43 6.75
C ILE A 228 -9.70 -19.13 6.87
N ARG A 229 -8.66 -18.63 6.16
CA ARG A 229 -7.29 -19.17 6.24
C ARG A 229 -6.62 -18.91 7.59
N GLN A 230 -6.84 -17.74 8.17
CA GLN A 230 -6.34 -17.44 9.52
C GLN A 230 -7.02 -18.33 10.55
N LEU A 231 -8.34 -18.45 10.49
CA LEU A 231 -9.10 -19.32 11.38
C LEU A 231 -8.64 -20.77 11.26
N GLU A 232 -8.49 -21.32 10.04
CA GLU A 232 -7.98 -22.68 9.83
C GLU A 232 -6.60 -22.89 10.47
N ARG A 233 -5.65 -21.98 10.23
CA ARG A 233 -4.28 -22.08 10.74
C ARG A 233 -4.20 -21.91 12.26
N LEU A 234 -4.95 -20.97 12.82
CA LEU A 234 -4.85 -20.60 14.24
C LEU A 234 -5.75 -21.45 15.16
N THR A 235 -6.78 -22.08 14.61
CA THR A 235 -7.69 -22.93 15.38
C THR A 235 -7.53 -24.44 15.09
N GLY A 236 -6.89 -24.78 13.97
CA GLY A 236 -6.80 -26.17 13.50
C GLY A 236 -8.12 -26.76 13.01
N ILE A 237 -9.17 -25.94 12.86
CA ILE A 237 -10.47 -26.38 12.37
C ILE A 237 -10.46 -26.41 10.84
N ASN A 238 -10.95 -27.49 10.24
CA ASN A 238 -10.98 -27.66 8.81
C ASN A 238 -11.76 -26.52 8.12
N ARG A 239 -11.18 -26.03 7.01
CA ARG A 239 -11.72 -24.94 6.20
C ARG A 239 -13.18 -25.09 5.83
N GLY A 240 -13.61 -26.30 5.47
CA GLY A 240 -15.00 -26.58 5.11
C GLY A 240 -15.98 -26.40 6.29
N VAL A 241 -15.53 -26.64 7.51
CA VAL A 241 -16.32 -26.39 8.72
C VAL A 241 -16.44 -24.89 8.96
N ILE A 242 -15.32 -24.16 8.90
CA ILE A 242 -15.29 -22.70 9.08
C ILE A 242 -16.16 -22.00 8.03
N GLN A 243 -16.15 -22.49 6.79
CA GLN A 243 -16.91 -21.88 5.71
C GLN A 243 -18.42 -22.02 5.89
N ARG A 244 -18.87 -23.15 6.49
CA ARG A 244 -20.29 -23.43 6.79
C ARG A 244 -20.77 -22.87 8.11
N ALA A 245 -19.86 -22.49 9.03
CA ALA A 245 -20.17 -21.76 10.23
C ALA A 245 -20.46 -20.30 9.91
#